data_10a0c12d3746bb87b148f41cc6d554fe
#
_entry.id   10a0c12d3746bb87b148f41cc6d554fe
#
_cell.length_a   1.000
_cell.length_b   1.000
_cell.length_c   1.000
_cell.angle_alpha   90.00
_cell.angle_beta   90.00
_cell.angle_gamma   90.00
#
_symmetry.space_group_name_H-M   'P 1'
#
loop_
_entity.id
_entity.type
_entity.pdbx_description
1 polymer ?
#
loop_
_entity_poly.entity_id
_entity_poly.type
_entity_poly.pdbx_seq_one_letter_code
_entity_poly.pdbx_strand_id
1 'polypeptide(L)'
;MKKIQSKKKANPTLMRVVIHGIDHARVACKVASKISGQIELWSANGAAGFIGPAWFQEIINLVRLEFPQVKIDGVLDCGTLSGYALAALRQGITHICISSRYLSSVKLKQIAQKHGAVVE
;
A
#
# COMPACT_ATOMS: atom_id res chain seq x y z
N MET A 1 -14.24 27.83 1.65
CA MET A 1 -13.90 27.49 2.30
C MET A 1 -13.72 27.05 2.54
N LYS A 2 -13.82 27.03 2.54
CA LYS A 2 -13.51 26.57 3.23
C LYS A 2 -13.34 25.82 3.27
N LYS A 3 -13.70 25.61 3.23
CA LYS A 3 -13.51 24.92 3.76
C LYS A 3 -13.24 24.18 3.62
N ILE A 4 -13.53 24.24 3.41
CA ILE A 4 -13.20 23.54 3.73
C ILE A 4 -12.90 22.90 3.82
N GLN A 5 -13.10 22.81 3.96
CA GLN A 5 -12.70 22.23 4.49
C GLN A 5 -12.49 21.37 4.67
N SER A 6 -12.66 21.32 4.72
CA SER A 6 -12.39 20.54 5.20
C SER A 6 -12.12 19.82 4.98
N LYS A 7 -12.16 19.73 4.76
CA LYS A 7 -11.92 19.18 4.80
C LYS A 7 -11.24 18.63 4.57
N LYS A 8 -11.14 18.76 4.45
CA LYS A 8 -10.47 18.22 4.63
C LYS A 8 -10.30 17.17 4.76
N LYS A 9 -11.15 16.69 4.92
CA LYS A 9 -11.12 15.63 5.09
C LYS A 9 -10.67 14.58 4.16
N ALA A 10 -11.39 13.81 3.38
CA ALA A 10 -10.60 13.12 2.42
C ALA A 10 -9.35 13.95 2.16
N ASN A 11 -8.20 13.38 2.26
CA ASN A 11 -6.98 14.13 2.09
C ASN A 11 -6.72 14.33 0.59
N PRO A 12 -6.98 15.52 0.05
CA PRO A 12 -6.85 15.73 -1.39
C PRO A 12 -5.40 15.71 -1.87
N THR A 13 -4.44 15.73 -0.94
CA THR A 13 -3.03 15.72 -1.29
C THR A 13 -2.41 14.33 -1.24
N LEU A 14 -3.18 13.31 -0.87
CA LEU A 14 -2.69 11.95 -0.86
C LEU A 14 -2.56 11.43 -2.28
N MET A 15 -1.35 11.07 -2.67
CA MET A 15 -1.07 10.51 -3.97
C MET A 15 -1.15 8.99 -3.90
N ARG A 16 -1.79 8.38 -4.90
CA ARG A 16 -1.85 6.92 -5.06
C ARG A 16 -1.28 6.58 -6.41
N VAL A 17 -0.22 5.79 -6.42
CA VAL A 17 0.49 5.47 -7.65
C VAL A 17 0.73 3.98 -7.74
N VAL A 18 0.34 3.38 -8.86
CA VAL A 18 0.66 1.97 -9.13
C VAL A 18 2.09 1.92 -9.65
N ILE A 19 2.92 1.09 -9.03
CA ILE A 19 4.32 0.96 -9.41
C ILE A 19 4.59 -0.43 -9.99
N HIS A 20 5.53 -0.49 -10.92
CA HIS A 20 5.95 -1.73 -11.56
C HIS A 20 7.41 -2.08 -11.27
N GLY A 21 8.10 -1.26 -10.50
CA GLY A 21 9.48 -1.51 -10.12
C GLY A 21 10.03 -0.38 -9.28
N ILE A 22 11.29 -0.53 -8.89
CA ILE A 22 11.95 0.43 -8.00
C ILE A 22 12.09 1.81 -8.64
N ASP A 23 12.29 1.88 -9.96
CA ASP A 23 12.44 3.17 -10.63
C ASP A 23 11.15 3.97 -10.60
N HIS A 24 10.00 3.31 -10.81
CA HIS A 24 8.71 3.96 -10.68
C HIS A 24 8.50 4.47 -9.25
N ALA A 25 8.85 3.66 -8.27
CA ALA A 25 8.69 4.04 -6.87
C ALA A 25 9.55 5.25 -6.54
N ARG A 26 10.78 5.31 -7.01
CA ARG A 26 11.67 6.44 -6.78
C ARG A 26 11.16 7.74 -7.38
N VAL A 27 10.67 7.67 -8.62
CA VAL A 27 10.10 8.85 -9.28
C VAL A 27 8.88 9.35 -8.52
N ALA A 28 8.00 8.43 -8.14
CA ALA A 28 6.78 8.79 -7.41
C ALA A 28 7.11 9.44 -6.06
N CYS A 29 8.05 8.89 -5.32
CA CYS A 29 8.46 9.45 -4.02
C CYS A 29 9.13 10.80 -4.18
N LYS A 30 9.91 11.00 -5.24
CA LYS A 30 10.55 12.27 -5.51
C LYS A 30 9.50 13.37 -5.76
N VAL A 31 8.47 13.05 -6.54
CA VAL A 31 7.37 13.98 -6.78
C VAL A 31 6.62 14.25 -5.48
N ALA A 32 6.32 13.22 -4.71
CA ALA A 32 5.60 13.38 -3.44
C ALA A 32 6.37 14.25 -2.46
N SER A 33 7.69 14.16 -2.44
CA SER A 33 8.51 14.98 -1.55
C SER A 33 8.38 16.47 -1.82
N LYS A 34 8.02 16.83 -3.05
CA LYS A 34 7.88 18.22 -3.47
C LYS A 34 6.47 18.76 -3.33
N ILE A 35 5.48 17.90 -3.19
CA ILE A 35 4.07 18.30 -3.19
C ILE A 35 3.46 18.13 -1.80
N SER A 36 3.24 16.90 -1.38
CA SER A 36 2.46 16.61 -0.18
C SER A 36 3.25 15.99 0.96
N GLY A 37 4.40 15.42 0.66
CA GLY A 37 5.18 14.70 1.67
C GLY A 37 4.62 13.34 2.04
N GLN A 38 3.58 12.87 1.36
CA GLN A 38 3.01 11.54 1.61
C GLN A 38 2.52 10.90 0.33
N ILE A 39 2.58 9.56 0.28
CA ILE A 39 2.22 8.81 -0.90
C ILE A 39 1.83 7.37 -0.54
N GLU A 40 0.89 6.83 -1.29
CA GLU A 40 0.54 5.42 -1.27
C GLU A 40 1.06 4.77 -2.55
N LEU A 41 1.93 3.78 -2.41
CA LEU A 41 2.44 3.02 -3.55
C LEU A 41 1.71 1.70 -3.63
N TRP A 42 1.06 1.45 -4.75
CA TRP A 42 0.26 0.26 -4.98
C TRP A 42 0.98 -0.69 -5.92
N SER A 43 0.93 -1.97 -5.63
CA SER A 43 1.36 -2.97 -6.61
C SER A 43 0.34 -3.08 -7.73
N ALA A 44 0.74 -3.68 -8.86
CA ALA A 44 -0.18 -3.99 -9.93
C ALA A 44 -1.24 -4.98 -9.43
N ASN A 45 -2.39 -5.01 -10.10
CA ASN A 45 -3.50 -5.88 -9.74
C ASN A 45 -3.05 -7.34 -9.68
N GLY A 46 -3.26 -7.99 -8.54
CA GLY A 46 -2.92 -9.39 -8.35
C GLY A 46 -1.43 -9.69 -8.32
N ALA A 47 -0.57 -8.68 -8.16
CA ALA A 47 0.88 -8.87 -8.20
C ALA A 47 1.38 -9.88 -7.17
N ALA A 48 0.71 -9.98 -6.02
CA ALA A 48 1.09 -10.92 -4.98
C ALA A 48 1.12 -12.36 -5.49
N GLY A 49 0.31 -12.68 -6.51
CA GLY A 49 0.20 -14.03 -7.05
C GLY A 49 1.34 -14.45 -7.95
N PHE A 50 2.06 -13.52 -8.57
CA PHE A 50 3.13 -13.89 -9.51
C PHE A 50 4.47 -13.22 -9.24
N ILE A 51 4.50 -12.14 -8.49
CA ILE A 51 5.76 -11.49 -8.13
C ILE A 51 6.17 -11.87 -6.70
N GLY A 52 5.19 -11.93 -5.82
CA GLY A 52 5.41 -12.26 -4.41
C GLY A 52 5.48 -11.03 -3.52
N PRO A 53 5.04 -11.17 -2.27
CA PRO A 53 5.01 -10.05 -1.33
C PRO A 53 6.39 -9.58 -0.90
N ALA A 54 7.38 -10.46 -0.86
CA ALA A 54 8.74 -10.09 -0.42
C ALA A 54 9.37 -9.07 -1.37
N TRP A 55 9.15 -9.21 -2.66
CA TRP A 55 9.66 -8.26 -3.66
C TRP A 55 9.09 -6.87 -3.45
N PHE A 56 7.77 -6.79 -3.23
CA PHE A 56 7.11 -5.52 -3.01
C PHE A 56 7.59 -4.87 -1.71
N GLN A 57 7.72 -5.68 -0.66
CA GLN A 57 8.20 -5.20 0.64
C GLN A 57 9.61 -4.61 0.52
N GLU A 58 10.49 -5.25 -0.26
CA GLU A 58 11.83 -4.74 -0.48
C GLU A 58 11.83 -3.36 -1.15
N ILE A 59 10.97 -3.18 -2.16
CA ILE A 59 10.85 -1.88 -2.82
C ILE A 59 10.40 -0.81 -1.82
N ILE A 60 9.39 -1.12 -1.03
CA ILE A 60 8.87 -0.17 -0.05
C ILE A 60 9.94 0.19 0.98
N ASN A 61 10.66 -0.80 1.46
CA ASN A 61 11.73 -0.56 2.43
C ASN A 61 12.84 0.32 1.85
N LEU A 62 13.24 0.08 0.61
CA LEU A 62 14.28 0.86 -0.05
C LEU A 62 13.88 2.33 -0.20
N VAL A 63 12.66 2.60 -0.68
CA VAL A 63 12.25 4.00 -0.87
C VAL A 63 12.04 4.70 0.45
N ARG A 64 11.63 4.00 1.50
CA ARG A 64 11.55 4.59 2.83
C ARG A 64 12.91 5.05 3.33
N LEU A 65 13.95 4.27 3.04
CA LEU A 65 15.32 4.65 3.40
C LEU A 65 15.82 5.84 2.57
N GLU A 66 15.48 5.86 1.28
CA GLU A 66 15.94 6.92 0.37
C GLU A 66 15.18 8.23 0.56
N PHE A 67 13.93 8.17 1.03
CA PHE A 67 13.06 9.34 1.20
C PHE A 67 12.49 9.39 2.62
N PRO A 68 13.35 9.59 3.63
CA PRO A 68 12.90 9.52 5.03
C PRO A 68 11.91 10.63 5.41
N GLN A 69 11.88 11.73 4.66
CA GLN A 69 10.96 12.83 4.90
C GLN A 69 9.58 12.62 4.28
N VAL A 70 9.42 11.58 3.45
CA VAL A 70 8.14 11.25 2.81
C VAL A 70 7.47 10.13 3.60
N LYS A 71 6.18 10.30 3.90
CA LYS A 71 5.40 9.23 4.50
C LYS A 71 4.94 8.29 3.39
N ILE A 72 5.48 7.08 3.38
CA ILE A 72 5.24 6.10 2.33
C ILE A 72 4.47 4.92 2.90
N ASP A 73 3.32 4.62 2.29
CA ASP A 73 2.54 3.43 2.61
C ASP A 73 2.52 2.54 1.37
N GLY A 74 2.79 1.25 1.56
CA GLY A 74 2.76 0.28 0.47
C GLY A 74 1.51 -0.57 0.56
N VAL A 75 0.73 -0.61 -0.51
CA VAL A 75 -0.49 -1.42 -0.58
C VAL A 75 -0.28 -2.53 -1.59
N LEU A 76 -0.29 -3.77 -1.12
CA LEU A 76 -0.14 -4.94 -1.98
C LEU A 76 -1.51 -5.43 -2.42
N ASP A 77 -1.75 -5.44 -3.73
CA ASP A 77 -2.98 -5.93 -4.29
C ASP A 77 -2.91 -7.45 -4.45
N CYS A 78 -3.71 -8.15 -3.67
CA CYS A 78 -3.75 -9.62 -3.67
C CYS A 78 -4.89 -10.15 -4.56
N GLY A 79 -5.67 -9.28 -5.18
CA GLY A 79 -6.77 -9.69 -6.05
C GLY A 79 -7.83 -10.45 -5.27
N THR A 80 -8.09 -11.67 -5.70
CA THR A 80 -9.10 -12.53 -5.06
C THR A 80 -8.47 -13.69 -4.27
N LEU A 81 -7.14 -13.69 -4.14
CA LEU A 81 -6.41 -14.86 -3.62
C LEU A 81 -6.02 -14.64 -2.16
N SER A 82 -6.87 -15.11 -1.24
CA SER A 82 -6.67 -14.93 0.18
C SER A 82 -5.39 -15.59 0.70
N GLY A 83 -4.93 -16.66 0.04
CA GLY A 83 -3.67 -17.30 0.39
C GLY A 83 -2.47 -16.38 0.23
N TYR A 84 -2.47 -15.59 -0.83
CA TYR A 84 -1.40 -14.60 -1.05
C TYR A 84 -1.49 -13.45 -0.05
N ALA A 85 -2.70 -13.09 0.35
CA ALA A 85 -2.88 -12.08 1.40
C ALA A 85 -2.28 -12.55 2.72
N LEU A 86 -2.50 -13.82 3.09
CA LEU A 86 -1.90 -14.38 4.29
C LEU A 86 -0.38 -14.41 4.20
N ALA A 87 0.16 -14.78 3.04
CA ALA A 87 1.61 -14.77 2.84
C ALA A 87 2.18 -13.35 2.98
N ALA A 88 1.46 -12.35 2.46
CA ALA A 88 1.87 -10.96 2.57
C ALA A 88 1.93 -10.50 4.03
N LEU A 89 0.93 -10.86 4.83
CA LEU A 89 0.91 -10.52 6.24
C LEU A 89 2.08 -11.16 6.99
N ARG A 90 2.42 -12.39 6.64
CA ARG A 90 3.58 -13.07 7.24
C ARG A 90 4.90 -12.40 6.88
N GLN A 91 4.97 -11.77 5.72
CA GLN A 91 6.16 -11.04 5.29
C GLN A 91 6.26 -9.65 5.92
N GLY A 92 5.25 -9.25 6.68
CA GLY A 92 5.27 -7.96 7.34
C GLY A 92 4.66 -6.82 6.53
N ILE A 93 3.93 -7.13 5.45
CA ILE A 93 3.18 -6.12 4.71
C ILE A 93 2.04 -5.64 5.59
N THR A 94 1.94 -4.34 5.77
CA THR A 94 0.98 -3.74 6.70
C THR A 94 -0.30 -3.25 6.04
N HIS A 95 -0.37 -3.28 4.72
CA HIS A 95 -1.57 -2.83 4.02
C HIS A 95 -1.77 -3.68 2.78
N ILE A 96 -2.87 -4.43 2.75
CA ILE A 96 -3.22 -5.27 1.60
C ILE A 96 -4.60 -4.90 1.07
N CYS A 97 -4.80 -5.11 -0.22
CA CYS A 97 -6.08 -4.93 -0.88
C CYS A 97 -6.55 -6.27 -1.42
N ILE A 98 -7.79 -6.64 -1.14
CA ILE A 98 -8.39 -7.89 -1.61
C ILE A 98 -9.86 -7.65 -1.91
N SER A 99 -10.42 -8.39 -2.88
CA SER A 99 -11.82 -8.24 -3.24
C SER A 99 -12.73 -8.55 -2.06
N SER A 100 -13.55 -7.58 -1.67
CA SER A 100 -14.41 -7.67 -0.50
C SER A 100 -15.59 -8.62 -0.68
N ARG A 101 -15.87 -9.08 -1.89
CA ARG A 101 -16.97 -10.00 -2.10
C ARG A 101 -16.66 -11.44 -1.71
N TYR A 102 -15.42 -11.73 -1.31
CA TYR A 102 -15.05 -13.06 -0.85
C TYR A 102 -15.21 -13.15 0.66
N LEU A 103 -15.90 -14.19 1.12
CA LEU A 103 -16.19 -14.38 2.54
C LEU A 103 -14.92 -14.43 3.39
N SER A 104 -13.83 -14.95 2.81
CA SER A 104 -12.55 -15.02 3.49
C SER A 104 -12.03 -13.65 3.90
N SER A 105 -12.53 -12.57 3.31
CA SER A 105 -12.07 -11.24 3.64
C SER A 105 -12.36 -10.86 5.10
N VAL A 106 -13.43 -11.39 5.69
CA VAL A 106 -13.74 -11.14 7.09
C VAL A 106 -12.68 -11.74 8.00
N LYS A 107 -12.30 -13.00 7.74
CA LYS A 107 -11.24 -13.65 8.51
C LYS A 107 -9.90 -12.98 8.30
N LEU A 108 -9.62 -12.55 7.08
CA LEU A 108 -8.38 -11.82 6.78
C LEU A 108 -8.28 -10.53 7.58
N LYS A 109 -9.38 -9.80 7.70
CA LYS A 109 -9.38 -8.57 8.49
C LYS A 109 -9.06 -8.84 9.96
N GLN A 110 -9.60 -9.93 10.50
CA GLN A 110 -9.30 -10.32 11.88
C GLN A 110 -7.84 -10.70 12.06
N ILE A 111 -7.29 -11.46 11.12
CA ILE A 111 -5.88 -11.86 11.16
C ILE A 111 -4.99 -10.63 10.99
N ALA A 112 -5.34 -9.74 10.07
CA ALA A 112 -4.59 -8.51 9.82
C ALA A 112 -4.49 -7.66 11.09
N GLN A 113 -5.58 -7.54 11.85
CA GLN A 113 -5.56 -6.80 13.11
C GLN A 113 -4.52 -7.33 14.07
N LYS A 114 -4.36 -8.65 14.14
CA LYS A 114 -3.35 -9.26 15.01
C LYS A 114 -1.93 -8.94 14.56
N HIS A 115 -1.73 -8.62 13.28
CA HIS A 115 -0.43 -8.25 12.73
C HIS A 115 -0.24 -6.73 12.64
N GLY A 116 -1.20 -5.95 13.12
CA GLY A 116 -1.15 -4.50 13.00
C GLY A 116 -1.31 -4.02 11.57
N ALA A 117 -2.01 -4.78 10.73
CA ALA A 117 -2.15 -4.49 9.31
C ALA A 117 -3.58 -4.08 8.95
N VAL A 118 -3.73 -3.45 7.78
CA VAL A 118 -5.00 -2.98 7.23
C VAL A 118 -5.35 -3.80 6.00
N VAL A 119 -6.63 -4.17 5.88
CA VAL A 119 -7.19 -4.85 4.71
C VAL A 119 -8.29 -4.00 4.13
N GLU A 120 -8.22 -3.73 2.83
CA GLU A 120 -9.29 -3.03 2.15
C GLU A 120 -9.67 -3.68 0.81
#